data_7b7470337851644c0e73968bd1b72b29
#
_entry.id   7b7470337851644c0e73968bd1b72b29
#
_cell.length_a   1.000
_cell.length_b   1.000
_cell.length_c   1.000
_cell.angle_alpha   90.00
_cell.angle_beta   90.00
_cell.angle_gamma   90.00
#
_symmetry.space_group_name_H-M   'P 1'
#
loop_
_entity.id
_entity.type
_entity.pdbx_description
1 polymer ?
#
loop_
_entity_poly.entity_id
_entity_poly.type
_entity_poly.pdbx_seq_one_letter_code
_entity_poly.pdbx_strand_id
1 'polypeptide(L)' 'MFPTEKELLTFVKKKGLVNFSMIAKHFKIQNTTVSDLISSLEQKKVLRVKKLGGSKLVLLK' A
#
# COMPACT_ATOMS: atom_id res chain seq x y z
N MET A 1 6.28 10.88 10.23
CA MET A 1 6.74 9.53 10.54
C MET A 1 6.19 8.54 9.52
N PHE A 2 7.04 7.66 9.02
CA PHE A 2 6.61 6.68 8.02
C PHE A 2 6.13 5.42 8.72
N PRO A 3 5.13 4.74 8.16
CA PRO A 3 4.69 3.48 8.71
C PRO A 3 5.75 2.40 8.50
N THR A 4 5.78 1.44 9.42
CA THR A 4 6.61 0.26 9.22
C THR A 4 5.93 -0.67 8.22
N GLU A 5 6.69 -1.60 7.68
CA GLU A 5 6.11 -2.60 6.78
C GLU A 5 4.98 -3.37 7.48
N LYS A 6 5.18 -3.69 8.74
CA LYS A 6 4.18 -4.41 9.52
C LYS A 6 2.88 -3.62 9.65
N GLU A 7 2.99 -2.32 9.93
CA GLU A 7 1.81 -1.47 10.05
C GLU A 7 1.05 -1.40 8.72
N LEU A 8 1.78 -1.26 7.63
CA LEU A 8 1.17 -1.18 6.32
C LEU A 8 0.47 -2.49 5.96
N LEU A 9 1.13 -3.63 6.22
CA LEU A 9 0.54 -4.94 5.96
C LEU A 9 -0.71 -5.15 6.80
N THR A 10 -0.68 -4.73 8.06
CA THR A 10 -1.84 -4.86 8.95
C THR A 10 -3.00 -4.03 8.41
N PHE A 11 -2.73 -2.82 7.95
CA PHE A 11 -3.76 -1.97 7.38
C PHE A 11 -4.39 -2.60 6.14
N VAL A 12 -3.57 -3.09 5.22
CA VAL A 12 -4.06 -3.74 4.01
C VAL A 12 -4.88 -4.99 4.35
N LYS A 13 -4.38 -5.78 5.28
CA LYS A 13 -5.07 -7.00 5.71
C LYS A 13 -6.44 -6.67 6.31
N LYS A 14 -6.50 -5.65 7.12
CA LYS A 14 -7.74 -5.24 7.78
C LYS A 14 -8.78 -4.74 6.78
N LYS A 15 -8.33 -3.96 5.78
CA LYS A 15 -9.23 -3.40 4.78
C LYS A 15 -9.54 -4.38 3.65
N GLY A 16 -8.64 -5.31 3.39
CA GLY A 16 -8.77 -6.27 2.31
C GLY A 16 -8.28 -5.74 0.99
N LEU A 17 -8.78 -4.60 0.58
CA LEU A 17 -8.40 -3.97 -0.69
C LEU A 17 -8.30 -2.46 -0.47
N VAL A 18 -7.13 -1.89 -0.78
CA VAL A 18 -6.91 -0.46 -0.60
C VAL A 18 -6.24 0.11 -1.84
N ASN A 19 -6.40 1.42 -2.05
CA ASN A 19 -5.65 2.12 -3.07
C ASN A 19 -4.58 3.00 -2.41
N PHE A 20 -3.73 3.58 -3.24
CA PHE A 20 -2.62 4.40 -2.73
C PHE A 20 -3.13 5.61 -1.95
N SER A 21 -4.21 6.22 -2.40
CA SER A 21 -4.78 7.38 -1.73
C SER A 21 -5.26 7.04 -0.32
N MET A 22 -5.85 5.88 -0.15
CA MET A 22 -6.30 5.43 1.18
C MET A 22 -5.12 5.28 2.13
N ILE A 23 -4.03 4.71 1.65
CA ILE A 23 -2.82 4.54 2.46
C ILE A 23 -2.22 5.89 2.80
N ALA A 24 -2.10 6.77 1.81
CA ALA A 24 -1.53 8.09 2.02
C ALA A 24 -2.32 8.87 3.07
N LYS A 25 -3.64 8.82 2.99
CA LYS A 25 -4.51 9.51 3.95
C LYS A 25 -4.40 8.93 5.35
N HIS A 26 -4.39 7.59 5.42
CA HIS A 26 -4.38 6.92 6.73
C HIS A 26 -3.10 7.22 7.49
N PHE A 27 -1.97 7.19 6.80
CA PHE A 27 -0.66 7.39 7.43
C PHE A 27 -0.18 8.83 7.32
N LYS A 28 -0.94 9.71 6.66
CA LYS A 28 -0.60 11.13 6.47
C LYS A 28 0.76 11.30 5.80
N ILE A 29 0.96 10.57 4.72
CA ILE A 29 2.19 10.63 3.92
C ILE A 29 1.83 10.92 2.46
N GLN A 30 2.84 11.28 1.67
CA GLN A 30 2.64 11.60 0.27
C GLN A 30 2.46 10.33 -0.56
N ASN A 31 1.76 10.47 -1.69
CA ASN A 31 1.56 9.35 -2.61
C ASN A 31 2.87 8.78 -3.12
N THR A 32 3.88 9.64 -3.34
CA THR A 32 5.20 9.17 -3.78
C THR A 32 5.83 8.26 -2.74
N THR A 33 5.66 8.61 -1.45
CA THR A 33 6.16 7.78 -0.36
C THR A 33 5.42 6.45 -0.32
N VAL A 34 4.10 6.48 -0.51
CA VAL A 34 3.32 5.24 -0.57
C VAL A 34 3.82 4.35 -1.70
N SER A 35 4.07 4.94 -2.86
CA SER A 35 4.57 4.18 -4.01
C SER A 35 5.89 3.48 -3.68
N ASP A 36 6.81 4.19 -3.02
CA ASP A 36 8.10 3.61 -2.64
C ASP A 36 7.94 2.46 -1.65
N LEU A 37 7.08 2.65 -0.64
CA LEU A 37 6.83 1.62 0.37
C LEU A 37 6.20 0.38 -0.27
N ILE A 38 5.22 0.60 -1.12
CA ILE A 38 4.52 -0.52 -1.78
C ILE A 38 5.46 -1.25 -2.72
N SER A 39 6.29 -0.53 -3.47
CA SER A 39 7.27 -1.16 -4.37
C SER A 39 8.22 -2.06 -3.59
N SER A 40 8.69 -1.59 -2.43
CA SER A 40 9.58 -2.38 -1.58
C SER A 40 8.89 -3.68 -1.14
N LEU A 41 7.65 -3.58 -0.68
CA LEU A 41 6.90 -4.75 -0.23
C LEU A 41 6.55 -5.68 -1.38
N GLU A 42 6.27 -5.12 -2.55
CA GLU A 42 5.99 -5.92 -3.74
C GLU A 42 7.22 -6.74 -4.14
N GLN A 43 8.40 -6.15 -4.06
CA GLN A 43 9.65 -6.86 -4.33
C GLN A 43 9.86 -8.02 -3.36
N LYS A 44 9.41 -7.86 -2.13
CA LYS A 44 9.48 -8.93 -1.13
C LYS A 44 8.38 -9.96 -1.30
N LYS A 45 7.48 -9.74 -2.27
CA LYS A 45 6.37 -10.64 -2.60
C LYS A 45 5.37 -10.81 -1.47
N VAL A 46 5.21 -9.79 -0.63
CA VAL A 46 4.21 -9.80 0.44
C VAL A 46 2.96 -9.04 0.06
N LEU A 47 3.04 -8.21 -0.98
CA LEU A 47 1.90 -7.46 -1.51
C LEU A 47 1.83 -7.61 -3.03
N ARG A 48 0.65 -7.34 -3.56
CA ARG A 48 0.43 -7.26 -5.00
C ARG A 48 -0.22 -5.94 -5.33
N VAL A 49 0.14 -5.39 -6.48
CA VAL A 49 -0.50 -4.18 -7.00
C VAL A 49 -1.24 -4.55 -8.28
N LYS A 50 -2.53 -4.23 -8.30
CA LYS A 50 -3.36 -4.50 -9.47
C LYS A 50 -3.83 -3.19 -10.05
N LYS A 51 -3.65 -3.02 -11.35
CA LYS A 51 -4.11 -1.82 -12.05
C LYS A 51 -5.47 -2.08 -12.66
N LEU A 52 -6.44 -1.25 -12.29
CA LEU A 52 -7.79 -1.32 -12.85
C LEU A 52 -8.14 0.07 -13.37
N GLY A 53 -8.19 0.21 -14.69
CA GLY A 53 -8.41 1.51 -15.29
C GLY A 53 -7.29 2.46 -14.90
N GLY A 54 -7.61 3.61 -14.34
CA GLY A 54 -6.63 4.57 -13.88
C GLY A 54 -6.23 4.39 -12.42
N SER A 55 -6.72 3.34 -11.76
CA SER A 55 -6.49 3.16 -10.34
C SER A 55 -5.51 2.03 -10.07
N LYS A 56 -4.73 2.18 -9.01
CA LYS A 56 -3.83 1.13 -8.53
C LYS A 56 -4.36 0.61 -7.21
N LEU A 57 -4.60 -0.68 -7.16
CA LEU A 57 -5.13 -1.33 -5.96
C LEU A 57 -4.04 -2.17 -5.32
N VAL A 58 -4.01 -2.15 -3.99
CA VAL A 58 -3.03 -2.90 -3.20
C VAL A 58 -3.76 -3.99 -2.44
N LEU A 59 -3.25 -5.20 -2.54
CA LEU A 59 -3.82 -6.34 -1.82
C LEU A 59 -2.72 -7.25 -1.35
N LEU A 60 -3.04 -8.06 -0.34
CA LEU A 60 -2.11 -9.07 0.12
C LEU A 60 -1.99 -10.18 -0.92
N LYS A 61 -0.78 -10.68 -1.03
CA LYS A 61 -0.51 -11.76 -1.96
C LYS A 61 -1.18 -13.07 -1.53
#